data_059e7c001886b9d98fcadbd3461aa37a
#
_entry.id   059e7c001886b9d98fcadbd3461aa37a
#
_cell.length_a   1.000
_cell.length_b   1.000
_cell.length_c   1.000
_cell.angle_alpha   90.00
_cell.angle_beta   90.00
_cell.angle_gamma   90.00
#
_symmetry.space_group_name_H-M   'P 1'
#
loop_
_entity.id
_entity.type
_entity.pdbx_description
1 polymer ?
#
loop_
_entity_poly.entity_id
_entity_poly.type
_entity_poly.pdbx_seq_one_letter_code
_entity_poly.pdbx_strand_id
1 'polypeptide(L)'
;MRIGLLLLAAGMFSGCAAEVKINQDADGDGLLDPDEIALGSDPAIADTDGDGFDDGEEAKQNTSPADADDKPYASGWPIDACRNDITEGFGTKNGDIAEGFALPDQYGQTVRLHDFCNQVVYLVFAAFW
;
A
#
# COMPACT_ATOMS: atom_id res chain seq x y z
N MET A 1 -57.77 -14.86 -47.76
CA MET A 1 -56.30 -14.79 -47.49
C MET A 1 -56.10 -13.95 -46.22
N ARG A 2 -55.99 -14.62 -45.08
CA ARG A 2 -55.85 -13.93 -43.75
C ARG A 2 -54.35 -13.86 -43.39
N ILE A 3 -53.85 -12.66 -43.29
CA ILE A 3 -52.46 -12.38 -42.86
C ILE A 3 -52.47 -12.26 -41.32
N GLY A 4 -51.89 -13.25 -40.67
CA GLY A 4 -51.79 -13.26 -39.25
C GLY A 4 -50.63 -12.31 -38.83
N LEU A 5 -50.93 -11.34 -37.97
CA LEU A 5 -50.01 -10.42 -37.37
C LEU A 5 -49.32 -11.10 -36.18
N LEU A 6 -48.03 -11.38 -36.31
CA LEU A 6 -47.21 -11.96 -35.26
C LEU A 6 -46.72 -10.81 -34.37
N LEU A 7 -47.27 -10.69 -33.15
CA LEU A 7 -46.72 -9.77 -32.15
C LEU A 7 -45.44 -10.39 -31.57
N LEU A 8 -44.28 -9.79 -31.88
CA LEU A 8 -43.06 -10.02 -31.12
C LEU A 8 -43.13 -9.22 -29.81
N ALA A 9 -43.25 -9.92 -28.70
CA ALA A 9 -43.03 -9.33 -27.38
C ALA A 9 -41.51 -9.08 -27.17
N ALA A 10 -41.08 -7.82 -27.25
CA ALA A 10 -39.76 -7.41 -26.85
C ALA A 10 -39.68 -7.45 -25.31
N GLY A 11 -39.06 -8.49 -24.77
CA GLY A 11 -38.75 -8.56 -23.36
C GLY A 11 -37.70 -7.47 -23.02
N MET A 12 -38.11 -6.46 -22.25
CA MET A 12 -37.20 -5.50 -21.65
C MET A 12 -36.41 -6.23 -20.54
N PHE A 13 -35.19 -6.66 -20.86
CA PHE A 13 -34.20 -6.94 -19.84
C PHE A 13 -33.75 -5.58 -19.28
N SER A 14 -34.36 -5.19 -18.16
CA SER A 14 -33.83 -4.14 -17.30
C SER A 14 -32.60 -4.73 -16.58
N GLY A 15 -31.48 -4.79 -17.28
CA GLY A 15 -30.19 -5.04 -16.68
C GLY A 15 -29.85 -3.81 -15.83
N CYS A 16 -29.83 -3.97 -14.52
CA CYS A 16 -29.17 -3.04 -13.65
C CYS A 16 -27.67 -3.08 -14.05
N ALA A 17 -27.27 -2.21 -14.96
CA ALA A 17 -25.86 -1.90 -15.13
C ALA A 17 -25.49 -1.10 -13.87
N ALA A 18 -24.79 -1.73 -12.94
CA ALA A 18 -24.11 -1.00 -11.89
C ALA A 18 -23.17 -0.04 -12.60
N GLU A 19 -23.38 1.27 -12.47
CA GLU A 19 -22.41 2.25 -12.90
C GLU A 19 -21.16 2.01 -12.03
N VAL A 20 -20.11 1.52 -12.65
CA VAL A 20 -18.78 1.49 -12.02
C VAL A 20 -18.33 2.94 -11.93
N LYS A 21 -18.43 3.54 -10.76
CA LYS A 21 -17.89 4.88 -10.48
C LYS A 21 -16.37 4.74 -10.38
N ILE A 22 -15.69 5.14 -11.44
CA ILE A 22 -14.25 4.96 -11.63
C ILE A 22 -13.40 5.86 -10.68
N ASN A 23 -14.02 6.76 -9.93
CA ASN A 23 -13.36 7.70 -9.01
C ASN A 23 -14.14 7.81 -7.70
N GLN A 24 -14.51 6.71 -7.11
CA GLN A 24 -15.12 6.69 -5.79
C GLN A 24 -14.02 6.42 -4.77
N ASP A 25 -14.06 7.16 -3.68
CA ASP A 25 -13.34 6.98 -2.44
C ASP A 25 -14.46 6.88 -1.39
N ALA A 26 -14.78 5.66 -0.96
CA ALA A 26 -16.02 5.40 -0.24
C ALA A 26 -15.92 5.72 1.25
N ASP A 27 -14.73 5.57 1.84
CA ASP A 27 -14.45 5.84 3.25
C ASP A 27 -13.74 7.18 3.50
N GLY A 28 -13.16 7.78 2.43
CA GLY A 28 -12.60 9.13 2.46
C GLY A 28 -11.16 9.21 2.96
N ASP A 29 -10.40 8.13 2.87
CA ASP A 29 -9.00 8.05 3.30
C ASP A 29 -7.99 8.61 2.29
N GLY A 30 -8.47 8.89 1.07
CA GLY A 30 -7.67 9.46 -0.04
C GLY A 30 -7.06 8.42 -0.98
N LEU A 31 -7.42 7.14 -0.86
CA LEU A 31 -7.24 6.08 -1.84
C LEU A 31 -8.56 5.84 -2.58
N LEU A 32 -8.52 5.39 -3.80
CA LEU A 32 -9.73 5.14 -4.59
C LEU A 32 -10.14 3.66 -4.47
N ASP A 33 -11.45 3.38 -4.42
CA ASP A 33 -11.99 2.02 -4.34
C ASP A 33 -11.30 1.01 -5.29
N PRO A 34 -11.01 1.34 -6.57
CA PRO A 34 -10.31 0.42 -7.46
C PRO A 34 -8.85 0.15 -7.07
N ASP A 35 -8.18 1.16 -6.50
CA ASP A 35 -6.77 1.06 -6.07
C ASP A 35 -6.69 0.25 -4.77
N GLU A 36 -7.66 0.42 -3.86
CA GLU A 36 -7.80 -0.38 -2.64
C GLU A 36 -7.98 -1.86 -2.96
N ILE A 37 -8.91 -2.18 -3.86
CA ILE A 37 -9.12 -3.56 -4.33
C ILE A 37 -7.83 -4.15 -4.92
N ALA A 38 -7.04 -3.34 -5.63
CA ALA A 38 -5.78 -3.79 -6.22
C ALA A 38 -4.68 -4.04 -5.16
N LEU A 39 -4.71 -3.29 -4.06
CA LEU A 39 -3.80 -3.45 -2.91
C LEU A 39 -4.29 -4.51 -1.92
N GLY A 40 -5.57 -4.89 -1.98
CA GLY A 40 -6.17 -5.91 -1.14
C GLY A 40 -6.86 -5.37 0.10
N SER A 41 -7.08 -4.06 0.17
CA SER A 41 -7.85 -3.40 1.24
C SER A 41 -9.35 -3.35 0.94
N ASP A 42 -10.14 -2.94 1.93
CA ASP A 42 -11.61 -2.85 1.85
C ASP A 42 -12.04 -1.39 1.62
N PRO A 43 -12.65 -1.06 0.46
CA PRO A 43 -13.06 0.31 0.10
C PRO A 43 -14.09 0.98 1.03
N ALA A 44 -14.50 0.34 2.08
CA ALA A 44 -15.45 0.88 3.06
C ALA A 44 -14.80 1.10 4.44
N ILE A 45 -13.50 0.82 4.57
CA ILE A 45 -12.77 0.84 5.85
C ILE A 45 -11.45 1.55 5.66
N ALA A 46 -11.34 2.78 6.11
CA ALA A 46 -10.16 3.64 5.94
C ALA A 46 -8.84 3.10 6.52
N ASP A 47 -8.90 2.16 7.44
CA ASP A 47 -7.79 1.42 8.07
C ASP A 47 -8.20 -0.06 8.07
N THR A 48 -7.89 -0.75 6.98
CA THR A 48 -8.39 -2.11 6.71
C THR A 48 -7.84 -3.13 7.71
N ASP A 49 -6.57 -3.06 8.06
CA ASP A 49 -5.90 -4.03 8.95
C ASP A 49 -5.89 -3.64 10.43
N GLY A 50 -6.29 -2.39 10.74
CA GLY A 50 -6.48 -1.89 12.10
C GLY A 50 -5.18 -1.55 12.83
N ASP A 51 -4.11 -1.23 12.11
CA ASP A 51 -2.80 -0.94 12.68
C ASP A 51 -2.60 0.53 13.10
N GLY A 52 -3.54 1.41 12.70
CA GLY A 52 -3.60 2.82 13.06
C GLY A 52 -3.10 3.78 11.99
N PHE A 53 -2.83 3.29 10.79
CA PHE A 53 -2.60 4.08 9.59
C PHE A 53 -3.73 3.87 8.60
N ASP A 54 -4.16 4.91 7.91
CA ASP A 54 -5.19 4.80 6.87
C ASP A 54 -4.59 4.18 5.60
N ASP A 55 -5.38 3.37 4.87
CA ASP A 55 -4.95 2.66 3.66
C ASP A 55 -4.33 3.63 2.62
N GLY A 56 -4.90 4.84 2.49
CA GLY A 56 -4.36 5.88 1.63
C GLY A 56 -3.05 6.50 2.11
N GLU A 57 -2.75 6.48 3.41
CA GLU A 57 -1.45 6.88 3.94
C GLU A 57 -0.41 5.80 3.66
N GLU A 58 -0.77 4.55 3.86
CA GLU A 58 0.09 3.39 3.61
C GLU A 58 0.47 3.25 2.15
N ALA A 59 -0.51 3.36 1.24
CA ALA A 59 -0.28 3.35 -0.21
C ALA A 59 0.71 4.43 -0.66
N LYS A 60 0.68 5.64 -0.05
CA LYS A 60 1.65 6.72 -0.32
C LYS A 60 3.05 6.40 0.20
N GLN A 61 3.15 5.59 1.24
CA GLN A 61 4.41 5.20 1.87
C GLN A 61 4.92 3.83 1.41
N ASN A 62 4.21 3.21 0.46
CA ASN A 62 4.50 1.88 -0.09
C ASN A 62 4.52 0.78 0.97
N THR A 63 3.69 0.89 1.99
CA THR A 63 3.36 -0.18 2.90
C THR A 63 2.06 -0.86 2.50
N SER A 64 1.71 -1.97 3.12
CA SER A 64 0.58 -2.80 2.72
C SER A 64 -0.66 -2.49 3.53
N PRO A 65 -1.73 -1.92 2.96
CA PRO A 65 -2.97 -1.62 3.67
C PRO A 65 -3.74 -2.83 4.24
N ALA A 66 -3.26 -4.04 3.97
CA ALA A 66 -3.89 -5.28 4.41
C ALA A 66 -2.98 -6.13 5.30
N ASP A 67 -1.86 -5.59 5.80
CA ASP A 67 -0.90 -6.31 6.63
C ASP A 67 -0.39 -5.42 7.77
N ALA A 68 -0.98 -5.53 8.95
CA ALA A 68 -0.67 -4.76 10.15
C ALA A 68 0.80 -4.84 10.63
N ASP A 69 1.58 -5.76 10.10
CA ASP A 69 3.02 -5.84 10.35
C ASP A 69 3.85 -5.02 9.34
N ASP A 70 3.26 -4.60 8.22
CA ASP A 70 3.89 -3.80 7.16
C ASP A 70 3.34 -2.37 7.11
N LYS A 71 3.62 -1.58 8.11
CA LYS A 71 3.10 -0.23 8.31
C LYS A 71 4.17 0.85 8.20
N PRO A 72 3.77 2.11 7.96
CA PRO A 72 4.65 3.27 8.01
C PRO A 72 5.37 3.40 9.36
N TYR A 73 6.58 3.95 9.38
CA TYR A 73 7.20 4.29 10.64
C TYR A 73 6.55 5.54 11.26
N ALA A 74 6.25 5.51 12.54
CA ALA A 74 5.67 6.64 13.28
C ALA A 74 6.53 7.91 13.20
N SER A 75 7.82 7.78 12.90
CA SER A 75 8.76 8.89 12.65
C SER A 75 8.62 9.50 11.25
N GLY A 76 7.75 8.95 10.38
CA GLY A 76 7.58 9.42 9.00
C GLY A 76 8.81 9.18 8.12
N TRP A 77 9.61 8.16 8.41
CA TRP A 77 10.70 7.78 7.54
C TRP A 77 10.16 7.36 6.17
N PRO A 78 10.69 7.89 5.07
CA PRO A 78 10.31 7.44 3.75
C PRO A 78 10.89 6.05 3.49
N ILE A 79 10.15 5.03 3.86
CA ILE A 79 10.47 3.66 3.52
C ILE A 79 9.87 3.40 2.14
N ASP A 80 10.67 2.91 1.25
CA ASP A 80 10.23 2.61 -0.12
C ASP A 80 10.04 1.10 -0.25
N ALA A 81 9.07 0.52 0.43
CA ALA A 81 8.62 -0.87 0.35
C ALA A 81 9.76 -1.92 0.25
N CYS A 82 10.89 -1.65 0.85
CA CYS A 82 12.11 -2.44 0.71
C CYS A 82 12.50 -3.17 1.98
N ARG A 83 11.55 -3.58 2.77
CA ARG A 83 11.82 -4.38 3.96
C ARG A 83 12.36 -5.78 3.59
N ASN A 84 13.39 -5.80 2.76
CA ASN A 84 14.00 -7.02 2.29
C ASN A 84 15.11 -7.47 3.22
N ASP A 85 15.04 -8.71 3.67
CA ASP A 85 16.16 -9.38 4.31
C ASP A 85 17.24 -9.69 3.26
N ILE A 86 18.27 -8.85 3.22
CA ILE A 86 19.45 -9.09 2.39
C ILE A 86 20.38 -10.00 3.18
N THR A 87 20.61 -11.20 2.67
CA THR A 87 21.36 -12.25 3.38
C THR A 87 22.79 -12.47 2.85
N GLU A 88 23.13 -11.89 1.70
CA GLU A 88 24.42 -12.10 1.04
C GLU A 88 24.86 -10.87 0.22
N GLY A 89 26.08 -10.88 -0.24
CA GLY A 89 26.64 -9.81 -1.08
C GLY A 89 27.26 -8.65 -0.29
N PHE A 90 27.47 -8.82 1.01
CA PHE A 90 28.02 -7.77 1.88
C PHE A 90 29.52 -7.53 1.63
N GLY A 91 29.91 -6.28 1.73
CA GLY A 91 31.30 -5.88 1.60
C GLY A 91 31.54 -4.38 1.87
N THR A 92 32.77 -3.96 1.67
CA THR A 92 33.21 -2.57 1.92
C THR A 92 33.73 -1.87 0.67
N LYS A 93 33.63 -2.50 -0.49
CA LYS A 93 34.06 -1.93 -1.75
C LYS A 93 32.93 -1.19 -2.43
N ASN A 94 33.29 -0.35 -3.38
CA ASN A 94 32.28 0.31 -4.20
C ASN A 94 31.45 -0.71 -4.99
N GLY A 95 30.13 -0.67 -4.80
CA GLY A 95 29.18 -1.60 -5.39
C GLY A 95 28.80 -2.79 -4.51
N ASP A 96 29.49 -3.01 -3.38
CA ASP A 96 29.08 -4.01 -2.41
C ASP A 96 27.87 -3.51 -1.60
N ILE A 97 27.09 -4.45 -1.08
CA ILE A 97 25.97 -4.16 -0.16
C ILE A 97 26.55 -3.90 1.22
N ALA A 98 26.15 -2.80 1.86
CA ALA A 98 26.56 -2.51 3.23
C ALA A 98 25.96 -3.54 4.19
N GLU A 99 26.74 -3.95 5.19
CA GLU A 99 26.22 -4.78 6.28
C GLU A 99 25.09 -4.04 6.99
N GLY A 100 23.95 -4.70 7.14
CA GLY A 100 22.75 -4.14 7.74
C GLY A 100 22.89 -4.00 9.26
N PHE A 101 22.17 -3.02 9.81
CA PHE A 101 21.93 -2.92 11.25
C PHE A 101 20.46 -2.61 11.49
N ALA A 102 20.00 -2.92 12.68
CA ALA A 102 18.64 -2.60 13.13
C ALA A 102 18.75 -1.83 14.47
N LEU A 103 18.14 -0.67 14.56
CA LEU A 103 18.15 0.19 15.74
C LEU A 103 16.72 0.63 16.07
N PRO A 104 16.36 0.70 17.37
CA PRO A 104 15.10 1.31 17.76
C PRO A 104 15.15 2.84 17.56
N ASP A 105 14.10 3.39 17.03
CA ASP A 105 13.88 4.84 16.95
C ASP A 105 13.29 5.40 18.26
N GLN A 106 12.98 6.70 18.29
CA GLN A 106 12.40 7.36 19.47
C GLN A 106 11.00 6.87 19.83
N TYR A 107 10.31 6.17 18.94
CA TYR A 107 9.00 5.57 19.17
C TYR A 107 9.09 4.09 19.55
N GLY A 108 10.31 3.53 19.60
CA GLY A 108 10.57 2.13 19.90
C GLY A 108 10.39 1.19 18.70
N GLN A 109 10.19 1.74 17.50
CA GLN A 109 10.11 0.95 16.27
C GLN A 109 11.51 0.57 15.81
N THR A 110 11.67 -0.65 15.32
CA THR A 110 12.94 -1.11 14.76
C THR A 110 13.11 -0.60 13.34
N VAL A 111 14.13 0.24 13.15
CA VAL A 111 14.52 0.79 11.84
C VAL A 111 15.74 0.03 11.34
N ARG A 112 15.69 -0.51 10.13
CA ARG A 112 16.78 -1.26 9.49
C ARG A 112 17.44 -0.42 8.40
N LEU A 113 18.72 -0.57 8.18
CA LEU A 113 19.44 0.14 7.11
C LEU A 113 18.82 -0.17 5.73
N HIS A 114 18.46 -1.40 5.49
CA HIS A 114 17.96 -1.85 4.19
C HIS A 114 16.49 -1.50 3.92
N ASP A 115 15.78 -0.93 4.91
CA ASP A 115 14.44 -0.37 4.70
C ASP A 115 14.45 0.94 3.87
N PHE A 116 15.64 1.56 3.70
CA PHE A 116 15.85 2.80 2.93
C PHE A 116 16.37 2.52 1.52
N CYS A 117 15.75 1.63 0.78
CA CYS A 117 16.18 1.40 -0.59
C CYS A 117 15.89 2.62 -1.48
N ASN A 118 16.69 2.77 -2.53
CA ASN A 118 16.67 3.94 -3.42
C ASN A 118 16.92 5.29 -2.71
N GLN A 119 17.29 5.28 -1.42
CA GLN A 119 17.63 6.46 -0.65
C GLN A 119 19.14 6.54 -0.39
N VAL A 120 19.67 7.75 -0.26
CA VAL A 120 21.02 7.97 0.22
C VAL A 120 20.99 8.09 1.74
N VAL A 121 21.52 7.10 2.44
CA VAL A 121 21.56 7.10 3.91
C VAL A 121 22.88 7.69 4.40
N TYR A 122 22.80 8.75 5.17
CA TYR A 122 23.96 9.37 5.83
C TYR A 122 23.92 9.07 7.33
N LEU A 123 24.89 8.30 7.81
CA LEU A 123 24.98 7.88 9.21
C LEU A 123 25.90 8.81 10.00
N VAL A 124 25.39 9.36 11.10
CA VAL A 124 26.18 10.16 12.05
C VAL A 124 26.24 9.45 13.39
N PHE A 125 27.43 9.11 13.83
CA PHE A 125 27.65 8.55 15.16
C PHE A 125 28.08 9.65 16.11
N ALA A 126 27.34 9.83 17.21
CA ALA A 126 27.70 10.77 18.29
C ALA A 126 27.72 10.03 19.63
N ALA A 127 28.72 10.34 20.46
CA ALA A 127 28.81 9.84 21.81
C ALA A 127 28.91 11.02 22.80
N PHE A 128 28.08 10.95 23.84
CA PHE A 128 28.14 11.90 24.96
C PHE A 128 28.81 11.19 26.13
N TRP A 129 29.93 11.75 26.60
CA TRP A 129 30.67 11.33 27.80
C TRP A 129 30.97 12.51 28.67
#